data_d4598503958f24ebc140bcbf2b681c7d
#
_entry.id   d4598503958f24ebc140bcbf2b681c7d
#
_cell.length_a   1.000
_cell.length_b   1.000
_cell.length_c   1.000
_cell.angle_alpha   90.00
_cell.angle_beta   90.00
_cell.angle_gamma   90.00
#
_symmetry.space_group_name_H-M   'P 1'
#
loop_
_entity.id
_entity.type
_entity.pdbx_description
1 polymer ?
#
loop_
_entity_poly.entity_id
_entity_poly.type
_entity_poly.pdbx_seq_one_letter_code
_entity_poly.pdbx_strand_id
1 'polypeptide(L)'
;MQGFLSTSDCDLGAFEAICSQNLSKQDVPHSSVIKENIPIYKCATLASQIVSDEGRRSIMAEWSKVLMDLSGVFILRGAYQNTDAIDAATEVFHRIIADEKQTAKSGADHFAASGANDRIWNSLQKLCLSAPDVYVNYFANPFIDTACEAWLGPHYQMTAQVNLVRPSGQAQTAHRDYHLGFQSIDKSVQFPSHVHELSPVLTLQGGIAHCDMPIESGPTKLLPFSQKYLHGYLAYHQDAFKEYFEQNYVQLELNKGDAIFFSPAIFHAAGENKSADIHRLVNLLQVSSAFGRAMESIDRDAMCRAVFQPLKDANLAPADQHAAIAATAEGYSFPTNLDSDPPIGGLAPITQAQILTDAVNQGIENQQFATQLDALNQRRTA
;
A
#
# COMPACT_ATOMS: atom_id res chain seq x y z
N MET A 1 23.64 0.95 -23.20
CA MET A 1 22.60 1.47 -22.28
C MET A 1 22.63 2.99 -22.37
N GLN A 2 21.53 3.64 -22.74
CA GLN A 2 21.45 5.11 -22.68
C GLN A 2 21.55 5.52 -21.21
N GLY A 3 22.38 6.51 -20.88
CA GLY A 3 22.57 6.98 -19.50
C GLY A 3 21.33 7.72 -18.95
N PHE A 4 20.54 8.33 -19.85
CA PHE A 4 19.31 9.06 -19.56
C PHE A 4 18.23 8.69 -20.58
N LEU A 5 16.97 8.77 -20.18
CA LEU A 5 15.81 8.47 -21.05
C LEU A 5 15.22 9.76 -21.61
N SER A 6 14.62 9.65 -22.80
CA SER A 6 13.94 10.73 -23.49
C SER A 6 12.54 10.27 -23.94
N THR A 7 11.63 11.21 -24.15
CA THR A 7 10.31 10.92 -24.72
C THR A 7 10.36 10.35 -26.14
N SER A 8 11.43 10.65 -26.90
CA SER A 8 11.66 10.07 -28.22
C SER A 8 12.06 8.60 -28.19
N ASP A 9 12.44 8.07 -27.01
CA ASP A 9 12.79 6.66 -26.82
C ASP A 9 11.56 5.78 -26.55
N CYS A 10 10.39 6.40 -26.36
CA CYS A 10 9.14 5.70 -26.14
C CYS A 10 8.66 5.03 -27.43
N ASP A 11 8.63 3.70 -27.44
CA ASP A 11 8.19 2.86 -28.54
C ASP A 11 6.88 2.15 -28.16
N LEU A 12 5.79 2.51 -28.84
CA LEU A 12 4.48 1.92 -28.60
C LEU A 12 4.46 0.44 -28.94
N GLY A 13 5.09 0.03 -30.05
CA GLY A 13 5.13 -1.38 -30.47
C GLY A 13 5.85 -2.27 -29.45
N ALA A 14 6.95 -1.79 -28.85
CA ALA A 14 7.63 -2.49 -27.76
C ALA A 14 6.76 -2.55 -26.49
N PHE A 15 5.99 -1.50 -26.19
CA PHE A 15 5.03 -1.48 -25.07
C PHE A 15 3.90 -2.48 -25.30
N GLU A 16 3.30 -2.50 -26.48
CA GLU A 16 2.25 -3.45 -26.87
C GLU A 16 2.72 -4.90 -26.74
N ALA A 17 3.93 -5.20 -27.22
CA ALA A 17 4.52 -6.54 -27.10
C ALA A 17 4.69 -6.99 -25.64
N ILE A 18 5.05 -6.06 -24.74
CA ILE A 18 5.14 -6.32 -23.31
C ILE A 18 3.75 -6.59 -22.72
N CYS A 19 2.75 -5.78 -23.04
CA CYS A 19 1.40 -5.89 -22.48
C CYS A 19 0.62 -7.10 -23.07
N SER A 20 1.02 -7.63 -24.22
CA SER A 20 0.38 -8.80 -24.86
C SER A 20 0.79 -10.16 -24.24
N GLN A 21 1.61 -10.18 -23.19
CA GLN A 21 2.00 -11.41 -22.51
C GLN A 21 0.82 -12.07 -21.81
N ASN A 22 0.95 -13.38 -21.56
CA ASN A 22 -0.07 -14.14 -20.86
C ASN A 22 0.54 -14.82 -19.63
N LEU A 23 -0.21 -14.78 -18.53
CA LEU A 23 0.13 -15.45 -17.28
C LEU A 23 -0.43 -16.87 -17.25
N SER A 24 0.40 -17.85 -16.91
CA SER A 24 -0.01 -19.24 -16.74
C SER A 24 -0.09 -19.66 -15.27
N LYS A 25 -0.82 -20.73 -14.99
CA LYS A 25 -0.89 -21.31 -13.64
C LYS A 25 0.46 -21.80 -13.13
N GLN A 26 1.36 -22.19 -14.02
CA GLN A 26 2.71 -22.63 -13.65
C GLN A 26 3.58 -21.49 -13.13
N ASP A 27 3.30 -20.25 -13.56
CA ASP A 27 4.01 -19.06 -13.10
C ASP A 27 3.60 -18.66 -11.68
N VAL A 28 2.36 -19.00 -11.26
CA VAL A 28 1.74 -18.60 -10.00
C VAL A 28 1.05 -19.81 -9.31
N PRO A 29 1.81 -20.82 -8.88
CA PRO A 29 1.27 -22.05 -8.32
C PRO A 29 0.40 -21.87 -7.07
N HIS A 30 0.63 -20.85 -6.24
CA HIS A 30 -0.18 -20.56 -5.06
C HIS A 30 -1.51 -19.87 -5.40
N SER A 31 -1.68 -19.28 -6.60
CA SER A 31 -2.94 -18.62 -6.98
C SER A 31 -4.09 -19.63 -7.01
N SER A 32 -5.30 -19.16 -6.70
CA SER A 32 -6.51 -20.01 -6.82
C SER A 32 -7.06 -19.99 -8.25
N VAL A 33 -6.98 -18.84 -8.90
CA VAL A 33 -7.43 -18.63 -10.28
C VAL A 33 -6.68 -17.45 -10.90
N ILE A 34 -6.56 -17.44 -12.23
CA ILE A 34 -6.09 -16.28 -12.98
C ILE A 34 -7.28 -15.75 -13.78
N LYS A 35 -7.55 -14.45 -13.67
CA LYS A 35 -8.60 -13.76 -14.45
C LYS A 35 -7.99 -12.52 -15.08
N GLU A 36 -8.10 -12.37 -16.40
CA GLU A 36 -7.54 -11.22 -17.14
C GLU A 36 -6.03 -10.99 -16.83
N ASN A 37 -5.26 -12.07 -16.82
CA ASN A 37 -3.84 -12.08 -16.43
C ASN A 37 -3.53 -11.64 -14.99
N ILE A 38 -4.52 -11.50 -14.12
CA ILE A 38 -4.34 -11.16 -12.70
C ILE A 38 -4.53 -12.41 -11.86
N PRO A 39 -3.51 -12.84 -11.09
CA PRO A 39 -3.64 -13.96 -10.17
C PRO A 39 -4.46 -13.55 -8.94
N ILE A 40 -5.40 -14.41 -8.55
CA ILE A 40 -6.27 -14.25 -7.40
C ILE A 40 -5.95 -15.33 -6.39
N TYR A 41 -5.64 -14.94 -5.17
CA TYR A 41 -5.29 -15.83 -4.06
C TYR A 41 -6.44 -15.87 -3.06
N LYS A 42 -7.03 -17.05 -2.82
CA LYS A 42 -8.01 -17.23 -1.73
C LYS A 42 -7.27 -17.32 -0.40
N CYS A 43 -7.36 -16.31 0.43
CA CYS A 43 -6.64 -16.23 1.70
C CYS A 43 -6.94 -17.41 2.63
N ALA A 44 -8.19 -17.89 2.67
CA ALA A 44 -8.56 -19.06 3.45
C ALA A 44 -7.74 -20.31 3.10
N THR A 45 -7.30 -20.46 1.83
CA THR A 45 -6.48 -21.62 1.41
C THR A 45 -5.00 -21.46 1.74
N LEU A 46 -4.54 -20.26 2.04
CA LEU A 46 -3.15 -19.93 2.36
C LEU A 46 -2.92 -19.69 3.86
N ALA A 47 -4.00 -19.68 4.68
CA ALA A 47 -3.94 -19.27 6.09
C ALA A 47 -2.90 -20.04 6.91
N SER A 48 -2.78 -21.36 6.73
CA SER A 48 -1.77 -22.17 7.43
C SER A 48 -0.34 -21.94 6.92
N GLN A 49 -0.19 -21.57 5.65
CA GLN A 49 1.12 -21.33 5.05
C GLN A 49 1.66 -19.96 5.44
N ILE A 50 0.78 -18.94 5.51
CA ILE A 50 1.17 -17.54 5.78
C ILE A 50 1.76 -17.36 7.19
N VAL A 51 1.42 -18.24 8.13
CA VAL A 51 1.93 -18.20 9.52
C VAL A 51 3.12 -19.14 9.76
N SER A 52 3.55 -19.89 8.75
CA SER A 52 4.75 -20.73 8.81
C SER A 52 5.90 -20.08 8.03
N ASP A 53 7.13 -20.14 8.54
CA ASP A 53 8.29 -19.47 7.92
C ASP A 53 8.54 -19.94 6.47
N GLU A 54 8.47 -21.23 6.20
CA GLU A 54 8.70 -21.79 4.87
C GLU A 54 7.56 -21.43 3.91
N GLY A 55 6.31 -21.59 4.34
CA GLY A 55 5.14 -21.27 3.54
C GLY A 55 5.07 -19.79 3.22
N ARG A 56 5.29 -18.92 4.23
CA ARG A 56 5.33 -17.48 4.06
C ARG A 56 6.38 -17.06 3.04
N ARG A 57 7.61 -17.57 3.15
CA ARG A 57 8.69 -17.27 2.18
C ARG A 57 8.36 -17.72 0.76
N SER A 58 7.73 -18.89 0.60
CA SER A 58 7.30 -19.39 -0.70
C SER A 58 6.26 -18.48 -1.34
N ILE A 59 5.25 -18.04 -0.56
CA ILE A 59 4.23 -17.11 -1.01
C ILE A 59 4.84 -15.75 -1.36
N MET A 60 5.71 -15.20 -0.51
CA MET A 60 6.39 -13.93 -0.75
C MET A 60 7.24 -13.96 -2.01
N ALA A 61 7.94 -15.05 -2.27
CA ALA A 61 8.73 -15.22 -3.49
C ALA A 61 7.84 -15.20 -4.76
N GLU A 62 6.66 -15.81 -4.71
CA GLU A 62 5.71 -15.76 -5.82
C GLU A 62 5.12 -14.33 -5.98
N TRP A 63 4.69 -13.69 -4.89
CA TRP A 63 4.10 -12.35 -4.96
C TRP A 63 5.10 -11.29 -5.44
N SER A 64 6.37 -11.35 -5.00
CA SER A 64 7.40 -10.45 -5.52
C SER A 64 7.67 -10.67 -7.01
N LYS A 65 7.68 -11.93 -7.48
CA LYS A 65 7.79 -12.26 -8.90
C LYS A 65 6.60 -11.74 -9.70
N VAL A 66 5.38 -11.86 -9.16
CA VAL A 66 4.17 -11.27 -9.80
C VAL A 66 4.32 -9.78 -9.99
N LEU A 67 4.76 -9.06 -8.97
CA LEU A 67 4.91 -7.61 -9.02
C LEU A 67 6.04 -7.15 -9.95
N MET A 68 7.15 -7.88 -9.99
CA MET A 68 8.34 -7.51 -10.77
C MET A 68 8.24 -7.96 -12.22
N ASP A 69 8.08 -9.27 -12.44
CA ASP A 69 8.35 -9.93 -13.71
C ASP A 69 7.09 -10.36 -14.48
N LEU A 70 5.95 -10.47 -13.78
CA LEU A 70 4.71 -10.98 -14.34
C LEU A 70 3.67 -9.85 -14.52
N SER A 71 2.42 -10.09 -14.11
CA SER A 71 1.31 -9.14 -14.35
C SER A 71 1.44 -7.79 -13.64
N GLY A 72 2.28 -7.67 -12.63
CA GLY A 72 2.44 -6.44 -11.83
C GLY A 72 1.34 -6.20 -10.80
N VAL A 73 0.38 -7.10 -10.68
CA VAL A 73 -0.80 -6.96 -9.82
C VAL A 73 -1.30 -8.32 -9.36
N PHE A 74 -1.83 -8.39 -8.14
CA PHE A 74 -2.56 -9.57 -7.63
C PHE A 74 -3.70 -9.16 -6.67
N ILE A 75 -4.66 -10.09 -6.49
CA ILE A 75 -5.80 -9.92 -5.58
C ILE A 75 -5.75 -10.97 -4.47
N LEU A 76 -5.95 -10.52 -3.24
CA LEU A 76 -6.17 -11.33 -2.04
C LEU A 76 -7.67 -11.41 -1.77
N ARG A 77 -8.28 -12.50 -2.17
CA ARG A 77 -9.71 -12.76 -1.98
C ARG A 77 -9.97 -13.18 -0.54
N GLY A 78 -10.79 -12.40 0.18
CA GLY A 78 -11.06 -12.61 1.60
C GLY A 78 -9.82 -12.39 2.47
N ALA A 79 -9.05 -11.32 2.23
CA ALA A 79 -7.96 -10.90 3.11
C ALA A 79 -8.47 -10.65 4.54
N TYR A 80 -9.71 -10.19 4.66
CA TYR A 80 -10.49 -10.15 5.89
C TYR A 80 -11.64 -11.17 5.77
N GLN A 81 -11.47 -12.35 6.36
CA GLN A 81 -12.50 -13.39 6.36
C GLN A 81 -13.71 -13.00 7.20
N ASN A 82 -13.49 -12.38 8.35
CA ASN A 82 -14.48 -11.66 9.14
C ASN A 82 -14.33 -10.16 8.84
N THR A 83 -15.43 -9.52 8.45
CA THR A 83 -15.43 -8.10 8.06
C THR A 83 -15.72 -7.14 9.21
N ASP A 84 -15.82 -7.60 10.47
CA ASP A 84 -16.10 -6.74 11.61
C ASP A 84 -15.07 -5.61 11.77
N ALA A 85 -13.79 -5.92 11.54
CA ALA A 85 -12.71 -4.91 11.58
C ALA A 85 -12.86 -3.87 10.44
N ILE A 86 -13.33 -4.31 9.24
CA ILE A 86 -13.64 -3.41 8.11
C ILE A 86 -14.80 -2.50 8.48
N ASP A 87 -15.87 -3.05 9.07
CA ASP A 87 -17.06 -2.29 9.45
C ASP A 87 -16.73 -1.24 10.51
N ALA A 88 -16.00 -1.64 11.56
CA ALA A 88 -15.57 -0.72 12.61
C ALA A 88 -14.70 0.42 12.06
N ALA A 89 -13.74 0.11 11.17
CA ALA A 89 -12.90 1.12 10.53
C ALA A 89 -13.72 2.04 9.60
N THR A 90 -14.69 1.47 8.87
CA THR A 90 -15.61 2.23 7.99
C THR A 90 -16.39 3.28 8.77
N GLU A 91 -16.93 2.93 9.93
CA GLU A 91 -17.63 3.87 10.81
C GLU A 91 -16.72 5.02 11.27
N VAL A 92 -15.46 4.71 11.62
CA VAL A 92 -14.49 5.75 12.00
C VAL A 92 -14.19 6.66 10.81
N PHE A 93 -13.97 6.11 9.62
CA PHE A 93 -13.73 6.89 8.40
C PHE A 93 -14.90 7.82 8.06
N HIS A 94 -16.13 7.36 8.19
CA HIS A 94 -17.30 8.22 7.99
C HIS A 94 -17.37 9.37 9.00
N ARG A 95 -17.02 9.13 10.27
CA ARG A 95 -16.94 10.21 11.28
C ARG A 95 -15.85 11.23 10.92
N ILE A 96 -14.66 10.75 10.55
CA ILE A 96 -13.55 11.63 10.14
C ILE A 96 -13.98 12.51 8.94
N ILE A 97 -14.62 11.93 7.92
CA ILE A 97 -15.14 12.69 6.76
C ILE A 97 -16.14 13.75 7.20
N ALA A 98 -17.06 13.41 8.11
CA ALA A 98 -18.06 14.35 8.60
C ALA A 98 -17.43 15.51 9.38
N ASP A 99 -16.47 15.24 10.26
CA ASP A 99 -15.77 16.21 11.09
C ASP A 99 -14.88 17.14 10.22
N GLU A 100 -14.19 16.61 9.23
CA GLU A 100 -13.37 17.40 8.30
C GLU A 100 -14.22 18.35 7.46
N LYS A 101 -15.40 17.92 7.03
CA LYS A 101 -16.36 18.79 6.32
C LYS A 101 -16.88 19.94 7.18
N GLN A 102 -17.15 19.69 8.45
CA GLN A 102 -17.63 20.73 9.37
C GLN A 102 -16.56 21.77 9.69
N THR A 103 -15.30 21.36 9.75
CA THR A 103 -14.18 22.24 10.10
C THR A 103 -13.58 22.99 8.90
N ALA A 104 -14.16 22.85 7.69
CA ALA A 104 -13.62 23.36 6.42
C ALA A 104 -12.14 22.98 6.16
N LYS A 105 -11.61 22.02 6.93
CA LYS A 105 -10.26 21.45 6.75
C LYS A 105 -10.22 20.36 5.69
N SER A 106 -11.39 19.94 5.19
CA SER A 106 -11.46 18.96 4.12
C SER A 106 -10.90 19.59 2.86
N GLY A 107 -9.67 19.27 2.53
CA GLY A 107 -9.21 19.46 1.16
C GLY A 107 -10.20 18.72 0.26
N ALA A 108 -10.82 19.41 -0.70
CA ALA A 108 -11.45 18.74 -1.81
C ALA A 108 -10.45 17.72 -2.37
N ASP A 109 -10.92 16.58 -2.82
CA ASP A 109 -10.04 15.65 -3.55
C ASP A 109 -9.46 16.44 -4.74
N HIS A 110 -8.17 16.77 -4.68
CA HIS A 110 -7.49 17.54 -5.73
C HIS A 110 -7.50 16.82 -7.09
N PHE A 111 -7.92 15.56 -7.11
CA PHE A 111 -8.00 14.71 -8.29
C PHE A 111 -9.43 14.52 -8.82
N ALA A 112 -10.46 15.14 -8.20
CA ALA A 112 -11.86 14.99 -8.60
C ALA A 112 -12.63 16.31 -8.54
N ALA A 113 -13.75 16.37 -9.29
CA ALA A 113 -14.68 17.48 -9.21
C ALA A 113 -15.26 17.61 -7.79
N SER A 114 -15.48 18.84 -7.32
CA SER A 114 -16.02 19.10 -5.99
C SER A 114 -17.33 18.34 -5.75
N GLY A 115 -17.34 17.52 -4.69
CA GLY A 115 -18.51 16.74 -4.27
C GLY A 115 -18.64 15.35 -4.91
N ALA A 116 -17.81 14.98 -5.89
CA ALA A 116 -17.82 13.66 -6.50
C ALA A 116 -17.15 12.60 -5.61
N ASN A 117 -16.10 13.01 -4.89
CA ASN A 117 -15.33 12.13 -4.01
C ASN A 117 -15.09 12.79 -2.65
N ASP A 118 -14.93 11.97 -1.62
CA ASP A 118 -14.33 12.37 -0.35
C ASP A 118 -13.01 11.61 -0.18
N ARG A 119 -11.98 12.30 0.30
CA ARG A 119 -10.68 11.67 0.56
C ARG A 119 -10.20 12.03 1.97
N ILE A 120 -9.76 11.00 2.71
CA ILE A 120 -9.04 11.18 3.97
C ILE A 120 -7.56 10.99 3.67
N TRP A 121 -6.81 12.07 3.67
CA TRP A 121 -5.35 12.02 3.65
C TRP A 121 -4.82 11.60 5.01
N ASN A 122 -3.70 10.86 5.05
CA ASN A 122 -3.11 10.33 6.28
C ASN A 122 -4.13 9.54 7.11
N SER A 123 -4.92 8.69 6.45
CA SER A 123 -5.97 7.89 7.10
C SER A 123 -5.39 6.89 8.10
N LEU A 124 -4.17 6.42 7.89
CA LEU A 124 -3.46 5.53 8.81
C LEU A 124 -3.36 6.14 10.21
N GLN A 125 -2.73 7.32 10.31
CA GLN A 125 -2.55 8.01 11.59
C GLN A 125 -3.88 8.49 12.17
N LYS A 126 -4.78 9.01 11.33
CA LYS A 126 -6.09 9.48 11.78
C LYS A 126 -6.93 8.36 12.39
N LEU A 127 -6.97 7.18 11.76
CA LEU A 127 -7.63 6.00 12.32
C LEU A 127 -6.99 5.60 13.66
N CYS A 128 -5.65 5.51 13.69
CA CYS A 128 -4.89 5.13 14.87
C CYS A 128 -5.18 6.03 16.09
N LEU A 129 -5.12 7.35 15.88
CA LEU A 129 -5.29 8.31 16.99
C LEU A 129 -6.77 8.52 17.37
N SER A 130 -7.71 8.30 16.45
CA SER A 130 -9.14 8.45 16.70
C SER A 130 -9.78 7.22 17.34
N ALA A 131 -9.26 6.02 17.04
CA ALA A 131 -9.82 4.75 17.50
C ALA A 131 -8.72 3.66 17.50
N PRO A 132 -7.78 3.69 18.47
CA PRO A 132 -6.62 2.80 18.46
C PRO A 132 -6.97 1.33 18.56
N ASP A 133 -8.05 0.96 19.27
CA ASP A 133 -8.54 -0.43 19.33
C ASP A 133 -9.01 -0.92 17.95
N VAL A 134 -9.75 -0.08 17.23
CA VAL A 134 -10.19 -0.38 15.86
C VAL A 134 -8.98 -0.49 14.92
N TYR A 135 -8.01 0.41 15.05
CA TYR A 135 -6.78 0.40 14.27
C TYR A 135 -5.99 -0.89 14.46
N VAL A 136 -5.78 -1.31 15.70
CA VAL A 136 -5.05 -2.56 16.03
C VAL A 136 -5.73 -3.76 15.38
N ASN A 137 -7.04 -3.92 15.54
CA ASN A 137 -7.78 -5.02 14.94
C ASN A 137 -7.81 -4.97 13.40
N TYR A 138 -7.81 -3.77 12.82
CA TYR A 138 -7.81 -3.58 11.38
C TYR A 138 -6.46 -3.92 10.73
N PHE A 139 -5.35 -3.52 11.34
CA PHE A 139 -4.01 -3.81 10.84
C PHE A 139 -3.38 -5.10 11.38
N ALA A 140 -4.04 -5.81 12.29
CA ALA A 140 -3.69 -7.15 12.71
C ALA A 140 -4.01 -8.18 11.61
N ASN A 141 -3.41 -8.00 10.42
CA ASN A 141 -3.68 -8.81 9.24
C ASN A 141 -2.41 -9.34 8.59
N PRO A 142 -2.05 -10.62 8.81
CA PRO A 142 -0.82 -11.22 8.26
C PRO A 142 -0.76 -11.25 6.74
N PHE A 143 -1.89 -11.24 6.01
CA PHE A 143 -1.89 -11.21 4.55
C PHE A 143 -1.46 -9.86 4.01
N ILE A 144 -1.95 -8.77 4.62
CA ILE A 144 -1.55 -7.40 4.26
C ILE A 144 -0.06 -7.20 4.57
N ASP A 145 0.38 -7.61 5.76
CA ASP A 145 1.78 -7.56 6.18
C ASP A 145 2.69 -8.36 5.23
N THR A 146 2.32 -9.61 4.92
CA THR A 146 3.10 -10.44 3.98
C THR A 146 3.20 -9.82 2.58
N ALA A 147 2.14 -9.18 2.09
CA ALA A 147 2.17 -8.51 0.79
C ALA A 147 3.16 -7.33 0.79
N CYS A 148 3.18 -6.56 1.87
CA CYS A 148 4.13 -5.44 2.04
C CYS A 148 5.57 -5.96 2.17
N GLU A 149 5.80 -6.96 3.00
CA GLU A 149 7.12 -7.56 3.20
C GLU A 149 7.65 -8.25 1.94
N ALA A 150 6.79 -8.91 1.16
CA ALA A 150 7.17 -9.59 -0.08
C ALA A 150 7.84 -8.65 -1.08
N TRP A 151 7.47 -7.38 -1.09
CA TRP A 151 8.00 -6.39 -2.02
C TRP A 151 9.06 -5.48 -1.41
N LEU A 152 8.85 -5.06 -0.15
CA LEU A 152 9.62 -3.98 0.47
C LEU A 152 10.56 -4.44 1.60
N GLY A 153 10.45 -5.73 1.99
CA GLY A 153 11.17 -6.27 3.15
C GLY A 153 10.49 -5.94 4.48
N PRO A 154 11.04 -6.44 5.60
CA PRO A 154 10.38 -6.45 6.92
C PRO A 154 10.23 -5.08 7.59
N HIS A 155 10.85 -4.03 7.05
CA HIS A 155 10.86 -2.69 7.64
C HIS A 155 10.15 -1.67 6.75
N TYR A 156 9.11 -2.10 6.06
CA TYR A 156 8.31 -1.23 5.23
C TYR A 156 7.65 -0.10 6.05
N GLN A 157 7.36 1.00 5.39
CA GLN A 157 6.70 2.17 5.97
C GLN A 157 5.28 2.28 5.42
N MET A 158 4.28 1.89 6.22
CA MET A 158 2.87 1.99 5.86
C MET A 158 2.44 3.47 5.88
N THR A 159 1.75 3.90 4.83
CA THR A 159 0.86 5.08 4.79
C THR A 159 -0.44 4.69 4.12
N ALA A 160 -1.52 5.44 4.35
CA ALA A 160 -2.81 5.10 3.77
C ALA A 160 -3.70 6.34 3.56
N GLN A 161 -4.58 6.24 2.57
CA GLN A 161 -5.58 7.26 2.24
C GLN A 161 -6.91 6.58 1.96
N VAL A 162 -7.98 7.08 2.55
CA VAL A 162 -9.33 6.60 2.22
C VAL A 162 -9.88 7.39 1.05
N ASN A 163 -10.46 6.69 0.09
CA ASN A 163 -11.16 7.30 -1.04
C ASN A 163 -12.60 6.78 -1.10
N LEU A 164 -13.55 7.70 -0.98
CA LEU A 164 -14.99 7.45 -1.16
C LEU A 164 -15.42 8.07 -2.49
N VAL A 165 -15.76 7.23 -3.47
CA VAL A 165 -16.23 7.65 -4.79
C VAL A 165 -17.74 7.41 -4.89
N ARG A 166 -18.49 8.50 -5.07
CA ARG A 166 -19.96 8.45 -5.19
C ARG A 166 -20.39 8.03 -6.60
N PRO A 167 -21.66 7.65 -6.78
CA PRO A 167 -22.26 7.54 -8.11
C PRO A 167 -21.97 8.76 -8.98
N SER A 168 -21.66 8.54 -10.24
CA SER A 168 -21.21 9.55 -11.22
C SER A 168 -19.79 10.11 -11.00
N GLY A 169 -19.01 9.57 -10.05
CA GLY A 169 -17.58 9.90 -9.90
C GLY A 169 -16.80 9.52 -11.16
N GLN A 170 -16.07 10.49 -11.73
CA GLN A 170 -15.40 10.35 -13.01
C GLN A 170 -14.17 9.44 -12.94
N ALA A 171 -13.85 8.79 -14.06
CA ALA A 171 -12.60 8.06 -14.22
C ALA A 171 -11.39 8.99 -14.20
N GLN A 172 -10.25 8.46 -13.76
CA GLN A 172 -8.95 9.10 -13.94
C GLN A 172 -8.35 8.75 -15.30
N THR A 173 -7.39 9.56 -15.75
CA THR A 173 -6.53 9.24 -16.89
C THR A 173 -5.44 8.25 -16.44
N ALA A 174 -4.99 7.38 -17.34
CA ALA A 174 -3.90 6.45 -17.11
C ALA A 174 -2.65 7.17 -16.59
N HIS A 175 -2.02 6.61 -15.54
CA HIS A 175 -0.82 7.15 -14.94
C HIS A 175 0.03 6.04 -14.31
N ARG A 176 1.23 6.41 -13.89
CA ARG A 176 2.08 5.70 -12.94
C ARG A 176 2.24 6.54 -11.71
N ASP A 177 2.27 5.92 -10.55
CA ASP A 177 2.40 6.62 -9.28
C ASP A 177 3.83 6.59 -8.73
N TYR A 178 4.01 7.36 -7.65
CA TYR A 178 5.20 7.51 -6.81
C TYR A 178 6.44 8.06 -7.50
N HIS A 179 7.22 8.77 -6.75
CA HIS A 179 8.51 9.36 -7.13
C HIS A 179 8.45 10.02 -8.50
N LEU A 180 8.85 9.31 -9.56
CA LEU A 180 8.83 9.82 -10.94
C LEU A 180 7.42 10.00 -11.49
N GLY A 181 6.42 9.26 -10.99
CA GLY A 181 5.02 9.42 -11.38
C GLY A 181 4.41 10.76 -10.96
N PHE A 182 4.98 11.42 -9.93
CA PHE A 182 4.58 12.76 -9.48
C PHE A 182 5.46 13.88 -10.06
N GLN A 183 6.30 13.57 -11.03
CA GLN A 183 7.17 14.54 -11.68
C GLN A 183 6.66 14.90 -13.07
N SER A 184 6.93 16.15 -13.49
CA SER A 184 6.77 16.51 -14.89
C SER A 184 7.78 15.77 -15.77
N ILE A 185 7.50 15.65 -17.07
CA ILE A 185 8.44 15.07 -18.05
C ILE A 185 9.81 15.73 -17.94
N ASP A 186 9.86 17.07 -17.89
CA ASP A 186 11.11 17.85 -17.82
C ASP A 186 11.94 17.52 -16.55
N LYS A 187 11.29 17.05 -15.49
CA LYS A 187 11.98 16.59 -14.29
C LYS A 187 12.38 15.11 -14.41
N SER A 188 11.51 14.28 -14.92
CA SER A 188 11.76 12.83 -15.04
C SER A 188 12.95 12.52 -15.95
N VAL A 189 13.14 13.26 -17.04
CA VAL A 189 14.29 13.09 -17.97
C VAL A 189 15.63 13.50 -17.35
N GLN A 190 15.64 14.23 -16.21
CA GLN A 190 16.87 14.59 -15.50
C GLN A 190 17.40 13.44 -14.61
N PHE A 191 16.61 12.40 -14.40
CA PHE A 191 17.05 11.22 -13.66
C PHE A 191 17.69 10.20 -14.62
N PRO A 192 18.83 9.60 -14.24
CA PRO A 192 19.45 8.56 -15.05
C PRO A 192 18.56 7.31 -15.14
N SER A 193 18.73 6.52 -16.20
CA SER A 193 17.87 5.38 -16.53
C SER A 193 17.67 4.39 -15.38
N HIS A 194 18.72 4.10 -14.61
CA HIS A 194 18.62 3.19 -13.45
C HIS A 194 17.70 3.69 -12.35
N VAL A 195 17.47 5.00 -12.25
CA VAL A 195 16.50 5.56 -11.29
C VAL A 195 15.05 5.29 -11.73
N HIS A 196 14.80 5.21 -13.04
CA HIS A 196 13.49 4.78 -13.57
C HIS A 196 13.20 3.31 -13.26
N GLU A 197 14.23 2.45 -13.18
CA GLU A 197 14.10 1.06 -12.72
C GLU A 197 13.96 0.97 -11.19
N LEU A 198 14.69 1.80 -10.45
CA LEU A 198 14.68 1.82 -8.99
C LEU A 198 13.35 2.36 -8.42
N SER A 199 12.77 3.40 -9.04
CA SER A 199 11.58 4.10 -8.53
C SER A 199 10.44 3.15 -8.15
N PRO A 200 9.99 2.22 -9.01
CA PRO A 200 8.89 1.32 -8.68
C PRO A 200 9.21 0.28 -7.60
N VAL A 201 10.47 -0.05 -7.37
CA VAL A 201 10.81 -1.06 -6.35
C VAL A 201 10.88 -0.49 -4.93
N LEU A 202 10.83 0.83 -4.79
CA LEU A 202 10.84 1.51 -3.49
C LEU A 202 9.44 1.71 -2.89
N THR A 203 8.38 1.37 -3.61
CA THR A 203 6.99 1.55 -3.15
C THR A 203 6.11 0.42 -3.62
N LEU A 204 5.02 0.20 -2.88
CA LEU A 204 3.95 -0.73 -3.21
C LEU A 204 2.61 -0.02 -3.05
N GLN A 205 1.73 -0.17 -4.02
CA GLN A 205 0.35 0.26 -3.90
C GLN A 205 -0.56 -0.91 -3.56
N GLY A 206 -1.56 -0.63 -2.75
CA GLY A 206 -2.61 -1.57 -2.43
C GLY A 206 -3.95 -0.88 -2.19
N GLY A 207 -4.99 -1.67 -2.04
CA GLY A 207 -6.31 -1.18 -1.67
C GLY A 207 -7.08 -2.25 -0.94
N ILE A 208 -7.72 -1.89 0.17
CA ILE A 208 -8.61 -2.74 0.95
C ILE A 208 -10.04 -2.30 0.64
N ALA A 209 -10.86 -3.22 0.15
CA ALA A 209 -12.25 -2.96 -0.21
C ALA A 209 -13.13 -2.90 1.05
N HIS A 210 -13.77 -1.75 1.29
CA HIS A 210 -14.70 -1.55 2.41
C HIS A 210 -16.18 -1.79 2.03
N CYS A 211 -16.45 -2.04 0.77
CA CYS A 211 -17.75 -2.43 0.23
C CYS A 211 -17.54 -3.38 -0.94
N ASP A 212 -18.62 -4.01 -1.39
CA ASP A 212 -18.60 -4.72 -2.65
C ASP A 212 -18.43 -3.73 -3.80
N MET A 213 -17.56 -4.08 -4.75
CA MET A 213 -17.16 -3.25 -5.89
C MET A 213 -17.38 -4.01 -7.18
N PRO A 214 -18.62 -4.15 -7.66
CA PRO A 214 -18.89 -4.68 -9.00
C PRO A 214 -18.32 -3.72 -10.06
N ILE A 215 -18.22 -4.18 -11.30
CA ILE A 215 -17.58 -3.43 -12.40
C ILE A 215 -18.22 -2.04 -12.60
N GLU A 216 -19.54 -1.92 -12.46
CA GLU A 216 -20.25 -0.64 -12.57
C GLU A 216 -19.88 0.38 -11.50
N SER A 217 -19.36 -0.06 -10.34
CA SER A 217 -18.84 0.87 -9.32
C SER A 217 -17.47 1.47 -9.67
N GLY A 218 -16.86 1.01 -10.78
CA GLY A 218 -15.62 1.51 -11.32
C GLY A 218 -14.37 1.13 -10.51
N PRO A 219 -14.11 -0.16 -10.20
CA PRO A 219 -12.86 -0.58 -9.60
C PRO A 219 -11.66 -0.13 -10.45
N THR A 220 -10.45 -0.22 -9.90
CA THR A 220 -9.24 0.25 -10.57
C THR A 220 -9.08 -0.40 -11.95
N LYS A 221 -8.88 0.43 -12.97
CA LYS A 221 -8.42 0.02 -14.31
C LYS A 221 -6.95 -0.31 -14.22
N LEU A 222 -6.52 -1.42 -14.77
CA LEU A 222 -5.15 -1.93 -14.70
C LEU A 222 -4.72 -2.44 -16.08
N LEU A 223 -3.47 -2.20 -16.46
CA LEU A 223 -2.88 -2.79 -17.67
C LEU A 223 -1.78 -3.76 -17.25
N PRO A 224 -2.06 -5.06 -17.13
CA PRO A 224 -1.08 -6.06 -16.74
C PRO A 224 0.20 -6.01 -17.58
N PHE A 225 1.34 -6.32 -16.98
CA PHE A 225 2.70 -6.30 -17.56
C PHE A 225 3.27 -4.92 -17.89
N SER A 226 2.48 -3.84 -17.89
CA SER A 226 2.93 -2.49 -18.28
C SER A 226 4.00 -1.90 -17.35
N GLN A 227 4.13 -2.41 -16.10
CA GLN A 227 5.20 -2.00 -15.18
C GLN A 227 6.60 -2.36 -15.70
N LYS A 228 6.70 -3.36 -16.59
CA LYS A 228 7.97 -3.84 -17.17
C LYS A 228 8.55 -2.90 -18.21
N TYR A 229 7.76 -1.92 -18.69
CA TYR A 229 8.21 -0.99 -19.69
C TYR A 229 9.06 0.12 -19.09
N LEU A 230 10.37 0.12 -19.36
CA LEU A 230 11.35 1.03 -18.77
C LEU A 230 10.97 2.52 -18.93
N HIS A 231 10.54 2.91 -20.14
CA HIS A 231 10.20 4.29 -20.47
C HIS A 231 8.82 4.72 -19.94
N GLY A 232 8.14 3.88 -19.17
CA GLY A 232 6.75 4.07 -18.77
C GLY A 232 6.45 5.38 -18.04
N TYR A 233 7.39 5.93 -17.26
CA TYR A 233 7.22 7.23 -16.60
C TYR A 233 7.25 8.43 -17.58
N LEU A 234 7.71 8.23 -18.79
CA LEU A 234 7.62 9.22 -19.87
C LEU A 234 6.46 8.92 -20.83
N ALA A 235 6.20 7.63 -21.03
CA ALA A 235 5.23 7.13 -22.00
C ALA A 235 3.77 7.45 -21.59
N TYR A 236 3.39 7.31 -20.32
CA TYR A 236 2.00 7.51 -19.90
C TYR A 236 1.48 8.94 -20.12
N HIS A 237 2.36 9.90 -20.35
CA HIS A 237 1.98 11.27 -20.72
C HIS A 237 1.57 11.40 -22.20
N GLN A 238 1.97 10.44 -23.08
CA GLN A 238 1.75 10.49 -24.53
C GLN A 238 0.38 9.91 -24.89
N ASP A 239 -0.31 10.54 -25.83
CA ASP A 239 -1.69 10.19 -26.17
C ASP A 239 -1.82 8.78 -26.75
N ALA A 240 -0.87 8.33 -27.58
CA ALA A 240 -0.89 6.97 -28.14
C ALA A 240 -0.87 5.88 -27.04
N PHE A 241 -0.13 6.08 -25.93
CA PHE A 241 -0.09 5.15 -24.81
C PHE A 241 -1.36 5.22 -23.95
N LYS A 242 -1.97 6.40 -23.82
CA LYS A 242 -3.26 6.57 -23.15
C LYS A 242 -4.38 5.89 -23.94
N GLU A 243 -4.38 6.05 -25.27
CA GLU A 243 -5.34 5.37 -26.16
C GLU A 243 -5.21 3.86 -26.07
N TYR A 244 -3.98 3.34 -26.11
CA TYR A 244 -3.73 1.92 -25.93
C TYR A 244 -4.23 1.42 -24.58
N PHE A 245 -3.98 2.16 -23.50
CA PHE A 245 -4.50 1.83 -22.16
C PHE A 245 -6.02 1.75 -22.17
N GLU A 246 -6.72 2.76 -22.71
CA GLU A 246 -8.20 2.78 -22.72
C GLU A 246 -8.81 1.64 -23.56
N GLN A 247 -8.09 1.09 -24.52
CA GLN A 247 -8.53 -0.03 -25.33
C GLN A 247 -8.23 -1.40 -24.71
N ASN A 248 -7.24 -1.49 -23.77
CA ASN A 248 -6.69 -2.76 -23.31
C ASN A 248 -6.66 -2.94 -21.78
N TYR A 249 -7.11 -1.95 -20.99
CA TYR A 249 -7.16 -2.12 -19.54
C TYR A 249 -8.15 -3.22 -19.14
N VAL A 250 -7.91 -3.80 -17.99
CA VAL A 250 -8.82 -4.74 -17.34
C VAL A 250 -9.31 -4.18 -16.00
N GLN A 251 -10.51 -4.59 -15.59
CA GLN A 251 -11.09 -4.30 -14.28
C GLN A 251 -11.60 -5.60 -13.67
N LEU A 252 -11.37 -5.79 -12.39
CA LEU A 252 -11.92 -6.94 -11.64
C LEU A 252 -12.77 -6.44 -10.47
N GLU A 253 -13.87 -7.11 -10.25
CA GLU A 253 -14.71 -6.93 -9.08
C GLU A 253 -13.96 -7.31 -7.80
N LEU A 254 -14.18 -6.57 -6.74
CA LEU A 254 -13.73 -6.87 -5.39
C LEU A 254 -14.94 -6.99 -4.47
N ASN A 255 -14.88 -7.93 -3.55
CA ASN A 255 -15.86 -8.00 -2.47
C ASN A 255 -15.32 -7.24 -1.25
N LYS A 256 -16.20 -6.80 -0.38
CA LYS A 256 -15.82 -6.25 0.92
C LYS A 256 -14.86 -7.22 1.66
N GLY A 257 -13.75 -6.70 2.14
CA GLY A 257 -12.70 -7.49 2.79
C GLY A 257 -11.66 -8.10 1.85
N ASP A 258 -11.79 -7.92 0.53
CA ASP A 258 -10.70 -8.25 -0.40
C ASP A 258 -9.62 -7.15 -0.37
N ALA A 259 -8.41 -7.53 -0.77
CA ALA A 259 -7.34 -6.57 -1.02
C ALA A 259 -6.71 -6.79 -2.40
N ILE A 260 -6.28 -5.69 -2.99
CA ILE A 260 -5.50 -5.69 -4.24
C ILE A 260 -4.15 -5.05 -3.97
N PHE A 261 -3.09 -5.62 -4.56
CA PHE A 261 -1.75 -5.05 -4.54
C PHE A 261 -1.17 -4.98 -5.94
N PHE A 262 -0.49 -3.89 -6.25
CA PHE A 262 0.12 -3.69 -7.56
C PHE A 262 1.37 -2.81 -7.50
N SER A 263 2.26 -3.02 -8.47
CA SER A 263 3.42 -2.16 -8.67
C SER A 263 2.97 -0.74 -9.03
N PRO A 264 3.53 0.32 -8.43
CA PRO A 264 3.18 1.69 -8.80
C PRO A 264 3.55 2.04 -10.25
N ALA A 265 4.38 1.23 -10.88
CA ALA A 265 4.76 1.38 -12.29
C ALA A 265 3.76 0.74 -13.27
N ILE A 266 2.74 0.01 -12.82
CA ILE A 266 1.68 -0.47 -13.70
C ILE A 266 0.88 0.74 -14.22
N PHE A 267 0.51 0.75 -15.49
CA PHE A 267 -0.44 1.76 -15.99
C PHE A 267 -1.80 1.47 -15.37
N HIS A 268 -2.31 2.43 -14.62
CA HIS A 268 -3.57 2.28 -13.92
C HIS A 268 -4.36 3.59 -13.85
N ALA A 269 -5.63 3.49 -13.48
CA ALA A 269 -6.51 4.64 -13.27
C ALA A 269 -7.71 4.24 -12.39
N ALA A 270 -8.29 5.17 -11.66
CA ALA A 270 -9.60 4.96 -11.06
C ALA A 270 -10.65 4.82 -12.17
N GLY A 271 -11.53 3.82 -12.06
CA GLY A 271 -12.67 3.66 -12.96
C GLY A 271 -13.80 4.64 -12.60
N GLU A 272 -14.63 4.96 -13.60
CA GLU A 272 -15.87 5.74 -13.41
C GLU A 272 -16.88 4.93 -12.59
N ASN A 273 -17.49 5.55 -11.58
CA ASN A 273 -18.58 4.95 -10.84
C ASN A 273 -19.92 5.20 -11.57
N LYS A 274 -20.37 4.21 -12.34
CA LYS A 274 -21.63 4.22 -13.10
C LYS A 274 -22.80 3.62 -12.33
N SER A 275 -22.57 3.15 -11.11
CA SER A 275 -23.64 2.59 -10.28
C SER A 275 -24.64 3.68 -9.86
N ALA A 276 -25.85 3.27 -9.54
CA ALA A 276 -26.90 4.19 -9.10
C ALA A 276 -26.74 4.62 -7.62
N ASP A 277 -26.18 3.73 -6.79
CA ASP A 277 -26.27 3.83 -5.32
C ASP A 277 -25.01 3.37 -4.57
N ILE A 278 -24.00 2.80 -5.25
CA ILE A 278 -22.79 2.32 -4.59
C ILE A 278 -21.85 3.48 -4.27
N HIS A 279 -21.65 3.74 -3.01
CA HIS A 279 -20.61 4.62 -2.50
C HIS A 279 -19.33 3.78 -2.33
N ARG A 280 -18.49 3.74 -3.38
CA ARG A 280 -17.26 2.93 -3.41
C ARG A 280 -16.24 3.45 -2.42
N LEU A 281 -16.06 2.74 -1.32
CA LEU A 281 -15.11 3.07 -0.27
C LEU A 281 -13.92 2.10 -0.31
N VAL A 282 -12.72 2.65 -0.43
CA VAL A 282 -11.46 1.90 -0.43
C VAL A 282 -10.43 2.59 0.47
N ASN A 283 -9.72 1.82 1.27
CA ASN A 283 -8.53 2.30 1.95
C ASN A 283 -7.32 1.98 1.08
N LEU A 284 -6.76 3.00 0.45
CA LEU A 284 -5.60 2.91 -0.43
C LEU A 284 -4.34 2.84 0.42
N LEU A 285 -3.63 1.73 0.33
CA LEU A 285 -2.35 1.53 0.99
C LEU A 285 -1.23 2.05 0.09
N GLN A 286 -0.38 2.88 0.66
CA GLN A 286 0.78 3.45 -0.01
C GLN A 286 1.99 3.17 0.85
N VAL A 287 2.71 2.11 0.48
CA VAL A 287 3.73 1.52 1.33
C VAL A 287 5.10 1.81 0.73
N SER A 288 6.02 2.30 1.54
CA SER A 288 7.38 2.63 1.11
C SER A 288 8.40 1.69 1.73
N SER A 289 9.46 1.43 0.99
CA SER A 289 10.66 0.77 1.50
C SER A 289 11.28 1.59 2.64
N ALA A 290 11.94 0.93 3.57
CA ALA A 290 12.81 1.57 4.55
C ALA A 290 13.90 2.45 3.91
N PHE A 291 14.28 2.17 2.66
CA PHE A 291 15.31 2.88 1.89
C PHE A 291 14.75 4.04 1.05
N GLY A 292 13.44 4.21 1.04
CA GLY A 292 12.74 5.28 0.33
C GLY A 292 12.05 6.26 1.27
N ARG A 293 11.55 7.38 0.72
CA ARG A 293 10.72 8.30 1.47
C ARG A 293 9.26 7.84 1.44
N ALA A 294 8.61 7.83 2.60
CA ALA A 294 7.18 7.62 2.69
C ALA A 294 6.44 8.79 1.99
N MET A 295 5.25 8.51 1.46
CA MET A 295 4.44 9.52 0.78
C MET A 295 3.91 10.58 1.75
N GLU A 296 3.57 10.18 2.97
CA GLU A 296 3.00 11.05 3.99
C GLU A 296 3.94 11.13 5.21
N SER A 297 3.95 12.27 5.87
CA SER A 297 4.62 12.44 7.15
C SER A 297 3.71 11.91 8.26
N ILE A 298 4.21 10.92 8.99
CA ILE A 298 3.46 10.20 10.04
C ILE A 298 4.15 10.38 11.38
N ASP A 299 3.40 10.74 12.41
CA ASP A 299 3.86 10.74 13.79
C ASP A 299 3.76 9.32 14.38
N ARG A 300 4.78 8.50 14.08
CA ARG A 300 4.83 7.12 14.56
C ARG A 300 5.02 7.01 16.06
N ASP A 301 5.61 8.02 16.71
CA ASP A 301 5.73 8.06 18.17
C ASP A 301 4.35 8.18 18.83
N ALA A 302 3.53 9.13 18.38
CA ALA A 302 2.16 9.27 18.84
C ALA A 302 1.32 8.01 18.57
N MET A 303 1.49 7.39 17.40
CA MET A 303 0.81 6.14 17.07
C MET A 303 1.22 4.99 17.98
N CYS A 304 2.51 4.78 18.25
CA CYS A 304 2.99 3.74 19.17
C CYS A 304 2.41 3.91 20.57
N ARG A 305 2.36 5.15 21.08
CA ARG A 305 1.75 5.45 22.39
C ARG A 305 0.27 5.13 22.41
N ALA A 306 -0.45 5.44 21.32
CA ALA A 306 -1.89 5.19 21.22
C ALA A 306 -2.21 3.68 21.17
N VAL A 307 -1.43 2.88 20.44
CA VAL A 307 -1.72 1.45 20.25
C VAL A 307 -1.18 0.55 21.37
N PHE A 308 -0.31 1.05 22.25
CA PHE A 308 0.38 0.18 23.21
C PHE A 308 -0.58 -0.58 24.14
N GLN A 309 -1.54 0.11 24.76
CA GLN A 309 -2.54 -0.55 25.61
C GLN A 309 -3.48 -1.45 24.80
N PRO A 310 -4.07 -1.00 23.67
CA PRO A 310 -4.84 -1.86 22.77
C PRO A 310 -4.14 -3.15 22.33
N LEU A 311 -2.85 -3.09 22.00
CA LEU A 311 -2.07 -4.29 21.64
C LEU A 311 -1.95 -5.29 22.79
N LYS A 312 -1.80 -4.80 24.04
CA LYS A 312 -1.77 -5.66 25.22
C LYS A 312 -3.13 -6.33 25.49
N ASP A 313 -4.22 -5.60 25.26
CA ASP A 313 -5.58 -6.04 25.60
C ASP A 313 -6.20 -6.93 24.53
N ALA A 314 -5.77 -6.81 23.27
CA ALA A 314 -6.38 -7.49 22.12
C ALA A 314 -6.13 -9.01 22.07
N ASN A 315 -5.19 -9.55 22.86
CA ASN A 315 -4.84 -10.98 22.88
C ASN A 315 -4.65 -11.59 21.48
N LEU A 316 -3.91 -10.90 20.61
CA LEU A 316 -3.67 -11.27 19.23
C LEU A 316 -2.75 -12.49 19.11
N ALA A 317 -2.93 -13.28 18.05
CA ALA A 317 -1.92 -14.27 17.67
C ALA A 317 -0.60 -13.57 17.28
N PRO A 318 0.57 -14.23 17.42
CA PRO A 318 1.87 -13.59 17.17
C PRO A 318 2.00 -12.94 15.78
N ALA A 319 1.46 -13.56 14.74
CA ALA A 319 1.50 -13.01 13.37
C ALA A 319 0.61 -11.76 13.22
N ASP A 320 -0.55 -11.74 13.87
CA ASP A 320 -1.48 -10.61 13.86
C ASP A 320 -0.88 -9.42 14.64
N GLN A 321 -0.29 -9.69 15.82
CA GLN A 321 0.42 -8.68 16.61
C GLN A 321 1.59 -8.09 15.81
N HIS A 322 2.38 -8.93 15.14
CA HIS A 322 3.48 -8.48 14.28
C HIS A 322 2.98 -7.55 13.18
N ALA A 323 1.92 -7.92 12.46
CA ALA A 323 1.33 -7.12 11.39
C ALA A 323 0.88 -5.73 11.89
N ALA A 324 0.19 -5.67 13.04
CA ALA A 324 -0.24 -4.41 13.62
C ALA A 324 0.95 -3.52 14.04
N ILE A 325 2.00 -4.10 14.60
CA ILE A 325 3.23 -3.37 14.98
C ILE A 325 3.96 -2.86 13.73
N ALA A 326 4.13 -3.69 12.69
CA ALA A 326 4.80 -3.33 11.46
C ALA A 326 4.10 -2.18 10.72
N ALA A 327 2.77 -2.11 10.75
CA ALA A 327 2.01 -0.99 10.20
C ALA A 327 2.16 0.30 11.02
N THR A 328 2.52 0.21 12.32
CA THR A 328 2.54 1.32 13.27
C THR A 328 3.92 1.94 13.44
N ALA A 329 4.89 1.12 13.83
CA ALA A 329 6.18 1.54 14.36
C ALA A 329 7.27 1.59 13.29
N GLU A 330 8.28 2.45 13.50
CA GLU A 330 9.46 2.47 12.65
C GLU A 330 10.32 1.21 12.90
N GLY A 331 10.43 0.39 11.87
CA GLY A 331 11.17 -0.88 11.90
C GLY A 331 12.62 -0.76 11.46
N TYR A 332 13.04 0.38 10.91
CA TYR A 332 14.40 0.62 10.45
C TYR A 332 15.12 1.63 11.34
N SER A 333 16.39 1.36 11.62
CA SER A 333 17.15 2.17 12.61
C SER A 333 17.54 3.56 12.11
N PHE A 334 17.59 3.76 10.81
CA PHE A 334 18.07 5.02 10.21
C PHE A 334 16.92 5.85 9.63
N PRO A 335 17.00 7.20 9.67
CA PRO A 335 18.14 8.00 10.14
C PRO A 335 18.29 8.01 11.67
N THR A 336 19.54 8.04 12.14
CA THR A 336 19.92 8.26 13.55
C THR A 336 21.31 8.87 13.63
N ASN A 337 21.73 9.31 14.84
CA ASN A 337 23.05 9.82 15.13
C ASN A 337 23.85 8.78 15.92
N LEU A 338 24.80 8.09 15.29
CA LEU A 338 25.51 6.96 15.90
C LEU A 338 26.41 7.33 17.09
N ASP A 339 26.72 8.57 17.29
CA ASP A 339 27.44 9.09 18.45
C ASP A 339 26.56 9.17 19.71
N SER A 340 25.28 9.46 19.54
CA SER A 340 24.27 9.51 20.62
C SER A 340 23.40 8.27 20.72
N ASP A 341 23.23 7.51 19.62
CA ASP A 341 22.48 6.27 19.53
C ASP A 341 23.35 5.13 18.94
N PRO A 342 24.40 4.71 19.65
CA PRO A 342 25.32 3.68 19.16
C PRO A 342 24.63 2.30 19.13
N PRO A 343 25.00 1.42 18.18
CA PRO A 343 24.54 0.03 18.18
C PRO A 343 25.13 -0.71 19.39
N ILE A 344 24.28 -1.36 20.18
CA ILE A 344 24.70 -2.15 21.34
C ILE A 344 24.46 -3.62 21.03
N GLY A 345 25.55 -4.36 20.87
CA GLY A 345 25.50 -5.79 20.59
C GLY A 345 25.06 -6.17 19.16
N GLY A 346 25.05 -5.19 18.22
CA GLY A 346 24.64 -5.38 16.83
C GLY A 346 25.32 -4.40 15.87
N LEU A 347 24.80 -4.32 14.64
CA LEU A 347 25.28 -3.42 13.60
C LEU A 347 24.46 -2.12 13.49
N ALA A 348 23.29 -2.08 14.09
CA ALA A 348 22.37 -0.95 14.06
C ALA A 348 21.73 -0.72 15.44
N PRO A 349 21.35 0.53 15.77
CA PRO A 349 20.60 0.82 16.99
C PRO A 349 19.24 0.13 17.06
N ILE A 350 18.70 0.02 18.28
CA ILE A 350 17.37 -0.51 18.52
C ILE A 350 16.29 0.32 17.80
N THR A 351 15.29 -0.35 17.24
CA THR A 351 14.20 0.31 16.52
C THR A 351 13.00 0.59 17.42
N GLN A 352 12.13 1.51 16.98
CA GLN A 352 10.86 1.77 17.64
C GLN A 352 9.96 0.52 17.67
N ALA A 353 9.94 -0.26 16.57
CA ALA A 353 9.19 -1.50 16.48
C ALA A 353 9.70 -2.56 17.47
N GLN A 354 11.02 -2.68 17.69
CA GLN A 354 11.58 -3.57 18.69
C GLN A 354 11.16 -3.15 20.10
N ILE A 355 11.24 -1.85 20.44
CA ILE A 355 10.81 -1.35 21.74
C ILE A 355 9.33 -1.64 21.98
N LEU A 356 8.46 -1.40 20.99
CA LEU A 356 7.04 -1.67 21.09
C LEU A 356 6.75 -3.17 21.28
N THR A 357 7.41 -4.02 20.47
CA THR A 357 7.27 -5.49 20.57
C THR A 357 7.68 -6.01 21.92
N ASP A 358 8.87 -5.59 22.40
CA ASP A 358 9.39 -6.03 23.71
C ASP A 358 8.50 -5.55 24.86
N ALA A 359 8.03 -4.32 24.80
CA ALA A 359 7.15 -3.74 25.81
C ALA A 359 5.80 -4.45 25.91
N VAL A 360 5.18 -4.78 24.76
CA VAL A 360 3.92 -5.55 24.71
C VAL A 360 4.14 -6.96 25.27
N ASN A 361 5.19 -7.66 24.82
CA ASN A 361 5.48 -9.03 25.25
C ASN A 361 5.84 -9.14 26.74
N GLN A 362 6.48 -8.12 27.30
CA GLN A 362 6.81 -8.03 28.72
C GLN A 362 5.65 -7.53 29.59
N GLY A 363 4.61 -6.98 28.97
CA GLY A 363 3.43 -6.46 29.67
C GLY A 363 3.73 -5.26 30.57
N ILE A 364 4.76 -4.44 30.24
CA ILE A 364 5.16 -3.30 31.06
C ILE A 364 4.05 -2.24 31.17
N GLU A 365 4.18 -1.33 32.13
CA GLU A 365 3.24 -0.24 32.34
C GLU A 365 3.38 0.86 31.26
N ASN A 366 2.27 1.55 30.95
CA ASN A 366 2.23 2.60 29.94
C ASN A 366 3.28 3.70 30.17
N GLN A 367 3.50 4.10 31.44
CA GLN A 367 4.49 5.11 31.79
C GLN A 367 5.92 4.63 31.50
N GLN A 368 6.21 3.36 31.74
CA GLN A 368 7.53 2.78 31.46
C GLN A 368 7.79 2.72 29.96
N PHE A 369 6.79 2.31 29.15
CA PHE A 369 6.87 2.33 27.70
C PHE A 369 7.09 3.75 27.16
N ALA A 370 6.33 4.73 27.64
CA ALA A 370 6.49 6.12 27.27
C ALA A 370 7.93 6.62 27.53
N THR A 371 8.50 6.27 28.69
CA THR A 371 9.89 6.62 29.04
C THR A 371 10.92 6.00 28.07
N GLN A 372 10.67 4.76 27.62
CA GLN A 372 11.56 4.11 26.63
C GLN A 372 11.51 4.81 25.27
N LEU A 373 10.32 5.23 24.81
CA LEU A 373 10.19 6.00 23.57
C LEU A 373 10.81 7.37 23.69
N ASP A 374 10.63 8.08 24.81
CA ASP A 374 11.29 9.38 25.05
C ASP A 374 12.79 9.26 24.99
N ALA A 375 13.35 8.22 25.61
CA ALA A 375 14.79 7.94 25.58
C ALA A 375 15.31 7.63 24.16
N LEU A 376 14.52 6.90 23.33
CA LEU A 376 14.85 6.66 21.93
C LEU A 376 14.88 7.98 21.14
N ASN A 377 13.83 8.79 21.27
CA ASN A 377 13.71 10.06 20.58
C ASN A 377 14.83 11.02 20.96
N GLN A 378 15.19 11.09 22.24
CA GLN A 378 16.29 11.92 22.72
C GLN A 378 17.63 11.51 22.13
N ARG A 379 17.90 10.22 21.97
CA ARG A 379 19.13 9.75 21.33
C ARG A 379 19.20 10.07 19.83
N ARG A 380 18.05 10.12 19.15
CA ARG A 380 17.94 10.38 17.70
C ARG A 380 17.94 11.84 17.31
N THR A 381 17.60 12.72 18.26
CA THR A 381 17.69 14.19 18.04
C THR A 381 19.09 14.68 18.34
N ALA A 382 19.67 15.44 17.40
CA ALA A 382 20.98 16.07 17.56
C ALA A 382 20.92 17.25 18.55
#